data_2b7114d8a04e4d02faa5a5ae3c0377ae
#
_entry.id   2b7114d8a04e4d02faa5a5ae3c0377ae
#
_cell.length_a   1.000
_cell.length_b   1.000
_cell.length_c   1.000
_cell.angle_alpha   90.00
_cell.angle_beta   90.00
_cell.angle_gamma   90.00
#
_symmetry.space_group_name_H-M   'P 1'
#
loop_
_entity.id
_entity.type
_entity.pdbx_description
1 polymer ?
#
loop_
_entity_poly.entity_id
_entity_poly.type
_entity_poly.pdbx_seq_one_letter_code
_entity_poly.pdbx_strand_id
1 'polypeptide(L)'
;MIVKKLHFPIYIFLLILSFGLQSCKKEQQSILKTIDKSNYTKNITLAEKYINNQEFDSAFYYYSKIKSNSNPNKDQSKIIYCLLKLAYIHQVQGDYASSESNATEAIQFFQNNTDSYYKVSIYNILGISYNNLYDYDNAIYYYNKALNLSEDELQKAIIKNNIAVIYIEKHDYQNATTILLPLTLKKEVTNNFENYARVLDNLGYSYFKVGNTKSLNYLNQSLKIRKQIKDDFGITTSYQNLSEFHAKTNPNLSHKYGQLAYEKATKINSVDDRLKSLALLVETSIGNESKKFSMLHLHINDSINKVRQKAKNQFAKIKYDSKKEKEENLKLKAQKAENALQLEQQKNKNLLLYFIVGIIIMISIFISNFLVAKNKREKIKISYNTEIRIAKKLHDELANDVYHTMAFAETQDLSTSPNKEILLTNLDTIYSRTRNISKENSTIETGSLFVSNLKEMMSGFNNNEVNVLVNGIDTINWTTLESNKKITVYRVLQELLVNMKKHSQCSLVVLTFQKNEKKLQIDYSDNGIGATFDEKKSRNGLQNVENRIMALKGTLTFDTKSNKGFKATILFPI
;
A
#
# COMPACT_ATOMS: atom_id res chain seq x y z
N MET A 1 45.12 2.26 -70.46
CA MET A 1 44.18 1.12 -70.66
C MET A 1 44.09 0.25 -69.39
N ILE A 2 44.16 0.82 -68.19
CA ILE A 2 44.16 0.05 -66.94
C ILE A 2 42.93 0.42 -66.03
N VAL A 3 42.12 1.43 -66.41
CA VAL A 3 41.04 1.91 -65.58
C VAL A 3 39.69 1.18 -65.75
N LYS A 4 39.54 0.32 -66.82
CA LYS A 4 38.23 -0.34 -67.09
C LYS A 4 38.04 -1.74 -66.51
N LYS A 5 38.97 -2.28 -65.71
CA LYS A 5 38.84 -3.63 -65.13
C LYS A 5 38.46 -3.63 -63.65
N LEU A 6 38.31 -2.45 -62.97
CA LEU A 6 38.02 -2.39 -61.53
C LEU A 6 36.54 -2.23 -61.18
N HIS A 7 35.67 -1.90 -62.14
CA HIS A 7 34.26 -1.62 -61.85
C HIS A 7 33.34 -2.86 -61.86
N PHE A 8 33.73 -3.94 -62.57
CA PHE A 8 32.89 -5.13 -62.68
C PHE A 8 32.75 -5.95 -61.38
N PRO A 9 33.78 -6.20 -60.60
CA PRO A 9 33.64 -6.92 -59.33
C PRO A 9 32.93 -6.11 -58.27
N ILE A 10 32.97 -4.77 -58.34
CA ILE A 10 32.29 -3.90 -57.37
C ILE A 10 30.75 -3.93 -57.57
N TYR A 11 30.27 -4.00 -58.81
CA TYR A 11 28.84 -4.11 -59.10
C TYR A 11 28.26 -5.48 -58.71
N ILE A 12 29.00 -6.55 -58.92
CA ILE A 12 28.59 -7.91 -58.50
C ILE A 12 28.58 -8.02 -56.99
N PHE A 13 29.55 -7.42 -56.30
CA PHE A 13 29.59 -7.38 -54.83
C PHE A 13 28.42 -6.55 -54.25
N LEU A 14 28.05 -5.43 -54.86
CA LEU A 14 26.90 -4.63 -54.50
C LEU A 14 25.56 -5.35 -54.75
N LEU A 15 25.46 -6.15 -55.83
CA LEU A 15 24.25 -6.92 -56.14
C LEU A 15 24.08 -8.11 -55.16
N ILE A 16 25.16 -8.79 -54.80
CA ILE A 16 25.16 -9.86 -53.81
C ILE A 16 24.84 -9.29 -52.40
N LEU A 17 25.33 -8.09 -52.07
CA LEU A 17 25.03 -7.40 -50.81
C LEU A 17 23.57 -7.01 -50.71
N SER A 18 22.94 -6.58 -51.81
CA SER A 18 21.52 -6.18 -51.82
C SER A 18 20.58 -7.39 -51.68
N PHE A 19 20.90 -8.53 -52.22
CA PHE A 19 20.14 -9.78 -52.07
C PHE A 19 20.31 -10.42 -50.69
N GLY A 20 21.49 -10.32 -50.07
CA GLY A 20 21.75 -10.80 -48.70
C GLY A 20 20.99 -10.02 -47.65
N LEU A 21 20.81 -8.71 -47.85
CA LEU A 21 20.12 -7.83 -46.89
C LEU A 21 18.58 -8.00 -46.90
N GLN A 22 18.00 -8.43 -48.00
CA GLN A 22 16.55 -8.70 -48.06
C GLN A 22 16.18 -10.04 -47.42
N SER A 23 17.04 -11.05 -47.48
CA SER A 23 16.81 -12.34 -46.83
C SER A 23 16.91 -12.27 -45.31
N CYS A 24 17.85 -11.47 -44.76
CA CYS A 24 18.00 -11.29 -43.32
C CYS A 24 16.83 -10.56 -42.65
N LYS A 25 16.13 -9.63 -43.35
CA LYS A 25 15.00 -8.90 -42.77
C LYS A 25 13.78 -9.78 -42.47
N LYS A 26 13.53 -10.82 -43.25
CA LYS A 26 12.39 -11.72 -43.04
C LYS A 26 12.62 -12.72 -41.90
N GLU A 27 13.83 -13.27 -41.79
CA GLU A 27 14.20 -14.15 -40.68
C GLU A 27 14.28 -13.41 -39.33
N GLN A 28 14.84 -12.20 -39.30
CA GLN A 28 14.88 -11.39 -38.10
C GLN A 28 13.49 -11.02 -37.59
N GLN A 29 12.50 -10.75 -38.45
CA GLN A 29 11.13 -10.49 -38.03
C GLN A 29 10.41 -11.73 -37.49
N SER A 30 10.66 -12.92 -38.05
CA SER A 30 10.08 -14.17 -37.56
C SER A 30 10.70 -14.61 -36.22
N ILE A 31 12.01 -14.48 -36.08
CA ILE A 31 12.75 -14.77 -34.85
C ILE A 31 12.38 -13.82 -33.75
N LEU A 32 12.26 -12.50 -34.04
CA LEU A 32 11.81 -11.49 -33.04
C LEU A 32 10.37 -11.75 -32.58
N LYS A 33 9.46 -12.17 -33.47
CA LYS A 33 8.08 -12.54 -33.07
C LYS A 33 8.02 -13.81 -32.23
N THR A 34 8.85 -14.81 -32.48
CA THR A 34 8.92 -16.05 -31.71
C THR A 34 9.58 -15.84 -30.34
N ILE A 35 10.62 -15.03 -30.26
CA ILE A 35 11.30 -14.67 -29.03
C ILE A 35 10.36 -13.84 -28.13
N ASP A 36 9.59 -12.91 -28.70
CA ASP A 36 8.65 -12.05 -27.96
C ASP A 36 7.49 -12.89 -27.37
N LYS A 37 6.96 -13.85 -28.13
CA LYS A 37 5.92 -14.77 -27.65
C LYS A 37 6.44 -15.72 -26.55
N SER A 38 7.66 -16.22 -26.67
CA SER A 38 8.33 -17.06 -25.67
C SER A 38 8.57 -16.30 -24.36
N ASN A 39 9.05 -15.06 -24.44
CA ASN A 39 9.27 -14.20 -23.26
C ASN A 39 7.97 -13.82 -22.55
N TYR A 40 6.89 -13.56 -23.29
CA TYR A 40 5.58 -13.32 -22.71
C TYR A 40 5.11 -14.52 -21.89
N THR A 41 5.10 -15.71 -22.49
CA THR A 41 4.65 -16.94 -21.83
C THR A 41 5.47 -17.24 -20.58
N LYS A 42 6.79 -17.11 -20.65
CA LYS A 42 7.69 -17.29 -19.51
C LYS A 42 7.38 -16.32 -18.36
N ASN A 43 7.22 -15.03 -18.68
CA ASN A 43 6.97 -14.00 -17.66
C ASN A 43 5.59 -14.16 -17.02
N ILE A 44 4.54 -14.55 -17.78
CA ILE A 44 3.21 -14.79 -17.22
C ILE A 44 3.21 -15.98 -16.26
N THR A 45 3.87 -17.09 -16.65
CA THR A 45 4.00 -18.28 -15.80
C THR A 45 4.73 -17.96 -14.50
N LEU A 46 5.78 -17.15 -14.56
CA LEU A 46 6.49 -16.70 -13.36
C LEU A 46 5.61 -15.81 -12.48
N ALA A 47 4.89 -14.86 -13.08
CA ALA A 47 4.00 -13.96 -12.34
C ALA A 47 2.89 -14.74 -11.62
N GLU A 48 2.27 -15.73 -12.28
CA GLU A 48 1.26 -16.61 -11.69
C GLU A 48 1.84 -17.47 -10.55
N LYS A 49 3.04 -18.03 -10.74
CA LYS A 49 3.74 -18.76 -9.68
C LYS A 49 3.95 -17.89 -8.45
N TYR A 50 4.41 -16.65 -8.64
CA TYR A 50 4.66 -15.73 -7.52
C TYR A 50 3.36 -15.30 -6.82
N ILE A 51 2.25 -15.11 -7.55
CA ILE A 51 0.93 -14.87 -6.91
C ILE A 51 0.53 -16.06 -6.04
N ASN A 52 0.64 -17.27 -6.55
CA ASN A 52 0.27 -18.48 -5.82
C ASN A 52 1.12 -18.68 -4.55
N ASN A 53 2.36 -18.24 -4.58
CA ASN A 53 3.27 -18.24 -3.44
C ASN A 53 3.11 -17.03 -2.52
N GLN A 54 2.21 -16.08 -2.83
CA GLN A 54 2.04 -14.80 -2.12
C GLN A 54 3.29 -13.90 -2.14
N GLU A 55 4.16 -14.08 -3.12
CA GLU A 55 5.35 -13.26 -3.37
C GLU A 55 4.98 -12.04 -4.22
N PHE A 56 4.19 -11.13 -3.64
CA PHE A 56 3.52 -10.06 -4.38
C PHE A 56 4.47 -9.07 -5.05
N ASP A 57 5.64 -8.79 -4.48
CA ASP A 57 6.64 -7.90 -5.09
C ASP A 57 7.15 -8.45 -6.42
N SER A 58 7.46 -9.74 -6.44
CA SER A 58 7.92 -10.44 -7.64
C SER A 58 6.82 -10.53 -8.69
N ALA A 59 5.60 -10.88 -8.29
CA ALA A 59 4.45 -10.92 -9.18
C ALA A 59 4.18 -9.53 -9.81
N PHE A 60 4.21 -8.48 -8.99
CA PHE A 60 4.02 -7.10 -9.42
C PHE A 60 5.06 -6.68 -10.46
N TYR A 61 6.33 -7.03 -10.23
CA TYR A 61 7.42 -6.77 -11.18
C TYR A 61 7.14 -7.39 -12.55
N TYR A 62 6.79 -8.69 -12.59
CA TYR A 62 6.57 -9.39 -13.86
C TYR A 62 5.34 -8.87 -14.60
N TYR A 63 4.21 -8.62 -13.91
CA TYR A 63 3.03 -8.02 -14.56
C TYR A 63 3.29 -6.60 -15.06
N SER A 64 4.00 -5.77 -14.30
CA SER A 64 4.42 -4.43 -14.73
C SER A 64 5.33 -4.49 -15.94
N LYS A 65 6.26 -5.44 -15.99
CA LYS A 65 7.16 -5.66 -17.11
C LYS A 65 6.42 -6.13 -18.38
N ILE A 66 5.46 -7.05 -18.24
CA ILE A 66 4.61 -7.48 -19.36
C ILE A 66 3.81 -6.30 -19.90
N LYS A 67 3.10 -5.58 -19.01
CA LYS A 67 2.32 -4.39 -19.35
C LYS A 67 3.17 -3.36 -20.11
N SER A 68 4.34 -3.04 -19.56
CA SER A 68 5.23 -2.01 -20.15
C SER A 68 5.75 -2.38 -21.54
N ASN A 69 5.93 -3.67 -21.82
CA ASN A 69 6.42 -4.17 -23.10
C ASN A 69 5.29 -4.47 -24.10
N SER A 70 4.03 -4.44 -23.68
CA SER A 70 2.88 -4.68 -24.55
C SER A 70 2.55 -3.45 -25.40
N ASN A 71 2.05 -3.70 -26.61
CA ASN A 71 1.62 -2.65 -27.52
C ASN A 71 0.16 -2.25 -27.20
N PRO A 72 -0.12 -0.97 -26.86
CA PRO A 72 -1.48 -0.53 -26.48
C PRO A 72 -2.56 -0.82 -27.52
N ASN A 73 -2.20 -0.81 -28.82
CA ASN A 73 -3.16 -1.01 -29.90
C ASN A 73 -3.34 -2.48 -30.33
N LYS A 74 -2.37 -3.37 -30.00
CA LYS A 74 -2.38 -4.76 -30.46
C LYS A 74 -2.55 -5.78 -29.32
N ASP A 75 -2.13 -5.43 -28.11
CA ASP A 75 -2.03 -6.33 -26.96
C ASP A 75 -3.01 -5.98 -25.84
N GLN A 76 -4.17 -5.40 -26.17
CA GLN A 76 -5.11 -4.87 -25.17
C GLN A 76 -5.55 -5.91 -24.13
N SER A 77 -5.89 -7.12 -24.56
CA SER A 77 -6.27 -8.20 -23.63
C SER A 77 -5.14 -8.56 -22.65
N LYS A 78 -3.88 -8.52 -23.10
CA LYS A 78 -2.71 -8.75 -22.22
C LYS A 78 -2.56 -7.61 -21.21
N ILE A 79 -2.77 -6.37 -21.67
CA ILE A 79 -2.69 -5.17 -20.81
C ILE A 79 -3.80 -5.21 -19.76
N ILE A 80 -5.05 -5.50 -20.17
CA ILE A 80 -6.19 -5.65 -19.25
C ILE A 80 -5.91 -6.72 -18.21
N TYR A 81 -5.41 -7.89 -18.64
CA TYR A 81 -5.05 -8.97 -17.72
C TYR A 81 -3.98 -8.55 -16.72
N CYS A 82 -2.91 -7.89 -17.18
CA CYS A 82 -1.86 -7.40 -16.27
C CYS A 82 -2.40 -6.35 -15.29
N LEU A 83 -3.22 -5.42 -15.75
CA LEU A 83 -3.83 -4.39 -14.92
C LEU A 83 -4.80 -4.98 -13.89
N LEU A 84 -5.57 -6.00 -14.26
CA LEU A 84 -6.42 -6.77 -13.36
C LEU A 84 -5.59 -7.40 -12.22
N LYS A 85 -4.47 -8.04 -12.57
CA LYS A 85 -3.59 -8.67 -11.57
C LYS A 85 -2.84 -7.66 -10.70
N LEU A 86 -2.39 -6.55 -11.28
CA LEU A 86 -1.78 -5.45 -10.52
C LEU A 86 -2.78 -4.82 -9.54
N ALA A 87 -4.02 -4.60 -9.98
CA ALA A 87 -5.10 -4.10 -9.12
C ALA A 87 -5.39 -5.09 -7.98
N TYR A 88 -5.45 -6.39 -8.27
CA TYR A 88 -5.61 -7.44 -7.27
C TYR A 88 -4.48 -7.44 -6.23
N ILE A 89 -3.21 -7.34 -6.67
CA ILE A 89 -2.05 -7.29 -5.75
C ILE A 89 -2.17 -6.09 -4.81
N HIS A 90 -2.48 -4.90 -5.33
CA HIS A 90 -2.69 -3.72 -4.50
C HIS A 90 -3.83 -3.91 -3.49
N GLN A 91 -4.93 -4.55 -3.92
CA GLN A 91 -6.07 -4.83 -3.06
C GLN A 91 -5.71 -5.75 -1.89
N VAL A 92 -4.96 -6.84 -2.17
CA VAL A 92 -4.47 -7.76 -1.12
C VAL A 92 -3.53 -7.06 -0.14
N GLN A 93 -2.76 -6.08 -0.60
CA GLN A 93 -1.87 -5.28 0.24
C GLN A 93 -2.60 -4.11 0.96
N GLY A 94 -3.90 -3.95 0.73
CA GLY A 94 -4.70 -2.88 1.33
C GLY A 94 -4.48 -1.49 0.71
N ASP A 95 -3.82 -1.41 -0.45
CA ASP A 95 -3.67 -0.15 -1.21
C ASP A 95 -4.81 -0.02 -2.23
N TYR A 96 -6.01 0.27 -1.73
CA TYR A 96 -7.22 0.34 -2.53
C TYR A 96 -7.21 1.50 -3.54
N ALA A 97 -6.50 2.59 -3.25
CA ALA A 97 -6.36 3.71 -4.18
C ALA A 97 -5.54 3.32 -5.42
N SER A 98 -4.42 2.61 -5.24
CA SER A 98 -3.63 2.11 -6.37
C SER A 98 -4.35 0.96 -7.09
N SER A 99 -5.14 0.15 -6.39
CA SER A 99 -6.01 -0.86 -6.99
C SER A 99 -7.05 -0.21 -7.91
N GLU A 100 -7.75 0.82 -7.43
CA GLU A 100 -8.71 1.61 -8.21
C GLU A 100 -8.04 2.21 -9.45
N SER A 101 -6.89 2.85 -9.29
CA SER A 101 -6.15 3.45 -10.40
C SER A 101 -5.80 2.44 -11.51
N ASN A 102 -5.29 1.25 -11.15
CA ASN A 102 -4.98 0.22 -12.16
C ASN A 102 -6.25 -0.33 -12.81
N ALA A 103 -7.32 -0.55 -12.06
CA ALA A 103 -8.58 -1.03 -12.59
C ALA A 103 -9.25 0.01 -13.52
N THR A 104 -9.19 1.29 -13.17
CA THR A 104 -9.66 2.39 -14.02
C THR A 104 -8.83 2.52 -15.29
N GLU A 105 -7.51 2.36 -15.20
CA GLU A 105 -6.65 2.29 -16.40
C GLU A 105 -7.05 1.15 -17.32
N ALA A 106 -7.45 -0.01 -16.78
CA ALA A 106 -7.87 -1.15 -17.60
C ALA A 106 -9.11 -0.86 -18.45
N ILE A 107 -10.03 -0.03 -17.96
CA ILE A 107 -11.27 0.34 -18.69
C ILE A 107 -10.93 1.05 -20.01
N GLN A 108 -9.85 1.82 -20.09
CA GLN A 108 -9.43 2.53 -21.29
C GLN A 108 -9.09 1.60 -22.47
N PHE A 109 -8.78 0.33 -22.15
CA PHE A 109 -8.46 -0.71 -23.13
C PHE A 109 -9.66 -1.59 -23.51
N PHE A 110 -10.85 -1.35 -22.94
CA PHE A 110 -12.05 -2.10 -23.30
C PHE A 110 -12.49 -1.82 -24.73
N GLN A 111 -12.78 -2.89 -25.45
CA GLN A 111 -13.36 -2.87 -26.78
C GLN A 111 -14.68 -3.63 -26.77
N ASN A 112 -15.44 -3.57 -27.88
CA ASN A 112 -16.70 -4.29 -28.02
C ASN A 112 -16.52 -5.81 -27.83
N ASN A 113 -15.39 -6.36 -28.33
CA ASN A 113 -15.04 -7.77 -28.23
C ASN A 113 -14.22 -8.13 -26.97
N THR A 114 -14.05 -7.21 -26.04
CA THR A 114 -13.39 -7.56 -24.76
C THR A 114 -14.25 -8.55 -24.01
N ASP A 115 -13.64 -9.66 -23.59
CA ASP A 115 -14.27 -10.73 -22.85
C ASP A 115 -15.01 -10.18 -21.60
N SER A 116 -16.27 -10.61 -21.44
CA SER A 116 -17.12 -10.20 -20.31
C SER A 116 -16.48 -10.55 -18.96
N TYR A 117 -15.72 -11.65 -18.89
CA TYR A 117 -14.97 -12.03 -17.69
C TYR A 117 -14.05 -10.92 -17.20
N TYR A 118 -13.27 -10.30 -18.09
CA TYR A 118 -12.38 -9.20 -17.70
C TYR A 118 -13.17 -7.96 -17.28
N LYS A 119 -14.23 -7.61 -17.98
CA LYS A 119 -15.07 -6.46 -17.63
C LYS A 119 -15.69 -6.65 -16.24
N VAL A 120 -16.30 -7.81 -15.99
CA VAL A 120 -16.89 -8.15 -14.69
C VAL A 120 -15.84 -8.12 -13.58
N SER A 121 -14.66 -8.72 -13.82
CA SER A 121 -13.58 -8.77 -12.84
C SER A 121 -13.05 -7.37 -12.50
N ILE A 122 -12.83 -6.51 -13.49
CA ILE A 122 -12.38 -5.13 -13.28
C ILE A 122 -13.43 -4.31 -12.52
N TYR A 123 -14.71 -4.41 -12.89
CA TYR A 123 -15.77 -3.69 -12.18
C TYR A 123 -15.96 -4.22 -10.75
N ASN A 124 -15.79 -5.51 -10.53
CA ASN A 124 -15.79 -6.07 -9.19
C ASN A 124 -14.63 -5.53 -8.32
N ILE A 125 -13.41 -5.47 -8.87
CA ILE A 125 -12.27 -4.86 -8.17
C ILE A 125 -12.55 -3.39 -7.85
N LEU A 126 -13.11 -2.63 -8.78
CA LEU A 126 -13.50 -1.24 -8.52
C LEU A 126 -14.53 -1.15 -7.41
N GLY A 127 -15.56 -2.01 -7.42
CA GLY A 127 -16.53 -2.09 -6.35
C GLY A 127 -15.90 -2.33 -4.98
N ILE A 128 -14.98 -3.29 -4.87
CA ILE A 128 -14.24 -3.56 -3.64
C ILE A 128 -13.36 -2.37 -3.24
N SER A 129 -12.64 -1.79 -4.20
CA SER A 129 -11.72 -0.67 -3.93
C SER A 129 -12.46 0.56 -3.43
N TYR A 130 -13.54 0.95 -4.10
CA TYR A 130 -14.36 2.09 -3.67
C TYR A 130 -15.05 1.84 -2.32
N ASN A 131 -15.51 0.60 -2.05
CA ASN A 131 -16.05 0.26 -0.74
C ASN A 131 -15.02 0.50 0.38
N ASN A 132 -13.79 0.04 0.19
CA ASN A 132 -12.72 0.21 1.18
C ASN A 132 -12.16 1.65 1.23
N LEU A 133 -12.44 2.45 0.22
CA LEU A 133 -12.18 3.90 0.21
C LEU A 133 -13.36 4.70 0.79
N TYR A 134 -14.40 4.03 1.29
CA TYR A 134 -15.63 4.62 1.82
C TYR A 134 -16.44 5.43 0.79
N ASP A 135 -16.21 5.20 -0.49
CA ASP A 135 -16.99 5.75 -1.60
C ASP A 135 -18.06 4.74 -2.02
N TYR A 136 -19.08 4.63 -1.21
CA TYR A 136 -20.12 3.62 -1.34
C TYR A 136 -20.95 3.76 -2.63
N ASP A 137 -21.13 4.98 -3.09
CA ASP A 137 -21.98 5.23 -4.28
C ASP A 137 -21.26 4.76 -5.55
N ASN A 138 -19.97 5.04 -5.68
CA ASN A 138 -19.16 4.49 -6.75
C ASN A 138 -18.99 2.96 -6.62
N ALA A 139 -18.87 2.44 -5.41
CA ALA A 139 -18.83 0.99 -5.19
C ALA A 139 -20.09 0.30 -5.72
N ILE A 140 -21.29 0.79 -5.36
CA ILE A 140 -22.58 0.27 -5.87
C ILE A 140 -22.67 0.43 -7.39
N TYR A 141 -22.25 1.57 -7.93
CA TYR A 141 -22.27 1.82 -9.38
C TYR A 141 -21.45 0.77 -10.14
N TYR A 142 -20.22 0.50 -9.71
CA TYR A 142 -19.38 -0.49 -10.39
C TYR A 142 -19.83 -1.93 -10.16
N TYR A 143 -20.34 -2.28 -8.99
CA TYR A 143 -20.98 -3.58 -8.78
C TYR A 143 -22.21 -3.79 -9.67
N ASN A 144 -23.02 -2.75 -9.87
CA ASN A 144 -24.15 -2.84 -10.80
C ASN A 144 -23.69 -3.03 -12.26
N LYS A 145 -22.58 -2.38 -12.66
CA LYS A 145 -21.97 -2.65 -13.97
C LYS A 145 -21.50 -4.11 -14.09
N ALA A 146 -20.86 -4.64 -13.06
CA ALA A 146 -20.44 -6.04 -13.03
C ALA A 146 -21.67 -6.98 -13.08
N LEU A 147 -22.71 -6.69 -12.31
CA LEU A 147 -23.95 -7.46 -12.25
C LEU A 147 -24.66 -7.56 -13.61
N ASN A 148 -24.75 -6.43 -14.33
CA ASN A 148 -25.40 -6.37 -15.63
C ASN A 148 -24.65 -7.13 -16.74
N LEU A 149 -23.33 -7.30 -16.58
CA LEU A 149 -22.48 -8.02 -17.54
C LEU A 149 -22.27 -9.49 -17.18
N SER A 150 -22.55 -9.87 -15.94
CA SER A 150 -22.36 -11.25 -15.49
C SER A 150 -23.47 -12.13 -16.07
N GLU A 151 -23.10 -13.27 -16.63
CA GLU A 151 -24.04 -14.30 -17.12
C GLU A 151 -24.26 -15.40 -16.08
N ASP A 152 -23.27 -15.65 -15.24
CA ASP A 152 -23.30 -16.67 -14.19
C ASP A 152 -24.17 -16.23 -13.00
N GLU A 153 -25.19 -16.99 -12.67
CA GLU A 153 -26.12 -16.69 -11.58
C GLU A 153 -25.49 -16.75 -10.20
N LEU A 154 -24.49 -17.61 -9.98
CA LEU A 154 -23.72 -17.60 -8.75
C LEU A 154 -22.91 -16.32 -8.62
N GLN A 155 -22.23 -15.90 -9.69
CA GLN A 155 -21.48 -14.64 -9.72
C GLN A 155 -22.40 -13.43 -9.48
N LYS A 156 -23.60 -13.42 -10.08
CA LYS A 156 -24.61 -12.37 -9.79
C LYS A 156 -24.99 -12.35 -8.31
N ALA A 157 -25.15 -13.51 -7.70
CA ALA A 157 -25.48 -13.60 -6.27
C ALA A 157 -24.34 -13.10 -5.39
N ILE A 158 -23.08 -13.40 -5.73
CA ILE A 158 -21.89 -12.90 -5.04
C ILE A 158 -21.84 -11.36 -5.12
N ILE A 159 -22.05 -10.79 -6.32
CA ILE A 159 -22.06 -9.33 -6.50
C ILE A 159 -23.20 -8.68 -5.68
N LYS A 160 -24.39 -9.26 -5.69
CA LYS A 160 -25.51 -8.78 -4.85
C LYS A 160 -25.19 -8.83 -3.36
N ASN A 161 -24.55 -9.91 -2.90
CA ASN A 161 -24.07 -9.99 -1.53
C ASN A 161 -23.06 -8.87 -1.22
N ASN A 162 -22.14 -8.56 -2.14
CA ASN A 162 -21.19 -7.46 -1.94
C ASN A 162 -21.89 -6.09 -1.90
N ILE A 163 -22.92 -5.88 -2.71
CA ILE A 163 -23.76 -4.66 -2.61
C ILE A 163 -24.47 -4.60 -1.24
N ALA A 164 -24.98 -5.72 -0.74
CA ALA A 164 -25.58 -5.77 0.58
C ALA A 164 -24.57 -5.45 1.70
N VAL A 165 -23.32 -5.87 1.57
CA VAL A 165 -22.24 -5.50 2.50
C VAL A 165 -22.05 -3.98 2.52
N ILE A 166 -22.12 -3.30 1.38
CA ILE A 166 -22.04 -1.84 1.36
C ILE A 166 -23.21 -1.22 2.14
N TYR A 167 -24.42 -1.73 2.00
CA TYR A 167 -25.55 -1.25 2.79
C TYR A 167 -25.35 -1.51 4.29
N ILE A 168 -24.72 -2.64 4.66
CA ILE A 168 -24.34 -2.90 6.06
C ILE A 168 -23.33 -1.85 6.56
N GLU A 169 -22.31 -1.53 5.78
CA GLU A 169 -21.32 -0.49 6.13
C GLU A 169 -21.95 0.92 6.21
N LYS A 170 -22.96 1.19 5.37
CA LYS A 170 -23.78 2.42 5.43
C LYS A 170 -24.78 2.40 6.61
N HIS A 171 -24.84 1.34 7.41
CA HIS A 171 -25.83 1.11 8.45
C HIS A 171 -27.28 1.04 7.93
N ASP A 172 -27.47 0.81 6.66
CA ASP A 172 -28.77 0.62 6.01
C ASP A 172 -29.12 -0.88 5.96
N TYR A 173 -29.33 -1.43 7.13
CA TYR A 173 -29.56 -2.86 7.31
C TYR A 173 -30.86 -3.33 6.65
N GLN A 174 -31.82 -2.45 6.45
CA GLN A 174 -33.09 -2.77 5.82
C GLN A 174 -32.88 -3.11 4.33
N ASN A 175 -32.15 -2.27 3.60
CA ASN A 175 -31.82 -2.53 2.21
C ASN A 175 -30.90 -3.76 2.09
N ALA A 176 -29.95 -3.94 3.02
CA ALA A 176 -29.13 -5.14 3.07
C ALA A 176 -30.00 -6.41 3.20
N THR A 177 -30.97 -6.44 4.11
CA THR A 177 -31.87 -7.60 4.29
C THR A 177 -32.73 -7.86 3.06
N THR A 178 -33.22 -6.83 2.39
CA THR A 178 -34.01 -6.94 1.17
C THR A 178 -33.23 -7.62 0.05
N ILE A 179 -31.94 -7.38 -0.05
CA ILE A 179 -31.07 -8.01 -1.03
C ILE A 179 -30.68 -9.43 -0.61
N LEU A 180 -30.35 -9.64 0.67
CA LEU A 180 -29.77 -10.91 1.15
C LEU A 180 -30.82 -12.01 1.29
N LEU A 181 -32.05 -11.70 1.75
CA LEU A 181 -33.06 -12.69 2.01
C LEU A 181 -33.42 -13.55 0.78
N PRO A 182 -33.67 -12.99 -0.42
CA PRO A 182 -33.89 -13.78 -1.62
C PRO A 182 -32.71 -14.67 -2.01
N LEU A 183 -31.47 -14.26 -1.69
CA LEU A 183 -30.27 -15.04 -2.01
C LEU A 183 -30.21 -16.36 -1.22
N THR A 184 -30.81 -16.42 -0.02
CA THR A 184 -30.85 -17.64 0.78
C THR A 184 -31.68 -18.76 0.16
N LEU A 185 -32.53 -18.43 -0.82
CA LEU A 185 -33.44 -19.37 -1.51
C LEU A 185 -32.94 -19.77 -2.91
N LYS A 186 -31.90 -19.13 -3.41
CA LYS A 186 -31.36 -19.44 -4.74
C LYS A 186 -30.53 -20.73 -4.71
N LYS A 187 -30.84 -21.66 -5.63
CA LYS A 187 -30.16 -22.97 -5.74
C LYS A 187 -28.66 -22.81 -5.97
N GLU A 188 -28.25 -21.86 -6.79
CA GLU A 188 -26.84 -21.56 -7.09
C GLU A 188 -26.06 -21.15 -5.82
N VAL A 189 -26.72 -20.44 -4.91
CA VAL A 189 -26.15 -20.05 -3.63
C VAL A 189 -26.17 -21.22 -2.64
N THR A 190 -27.30 -21.90 -2.48
CA THR A 190 -27.45 -22.99 -1.50
C THR A 190 -26.57 -24.21 -1.82
N ASN A 191 -26.28 -24.46 -3.10
CA ASN A 191 -25.37 -25.51 -3.54
C ASN A 191 -23.88 -25.13 -3.36
N ASN A 192 -23.57 -23.85 -3.17
CA ASN A 192 -22.23 -23.38 -2.86
C ASN A 192 -22.14 -23.02 -1.37
N PHE A 193 -21.73 -23.96 -0.56
CA PHE A 193 -21.74 -23.83 0.91
C PHE A 193 -20.95 -22.61 1.43
N GLU A 194 -19.87 -22.21 0.78
CA GLU A 194 -19.10 -21.03 1.18
C GLU A 194 -19.91 -19.75 0.99
N ASN A 195 -20.48 -19.54 -0.21
CA ASN A 195 -21.29 -18.36 -0.49
C ASN A 195 -22.61 -18.38 0.28
N TYR A 196 -23.20 -19.56 0.48
CA TYR A 196 -24.41 -19.70 1.30
C TYR A 196 -24.17 -19.28 2.74
N ALA A 197 -23.09 -19.75 3.36
CA ALA A 197 -22.73 -19.35 4.71
C ALA A 197 -22.47 -17.84 4.81
N ARG A 198 -21.81 -17.26 3.79
CA ARG A 198 -21.55 -15.80 3.72
C ARG A 198 -22.85 -15.00 3.68
N VAL A 199 -23.80 -15.40 2.86
CA VAL A 199 -25.12 -14.74 2.75
C VAL A 199 -25.89 -14.87 4.07
N LEU A 200 -25.91 -16.06 4.70
CA LEU A 200 -26.57 -16.27 5.99
C LEU A 200 -25.96 -15.40 7.10
N ASP A 201 -24.65 -15.27 7.11
CA ASP A 201 -23.95 -14.47 8.12
C ASP A 201 -24.28 -12.98 7.99
N ASN A 202 -24.19 -12.45 6.76
CA ASN A 202 -24.53 -11.06 6.48
C ASN A 202 -26.01 -10.75 6.76
N LEU A 203 -26.92 -11.68 6.41
CA LEU A 203 -28.34 -11.56 6.72
C LEU A 203 -28.59 -11.61 8.23
N GLY A 204 -27.95 -12.55 8.92
CA GLY A 204 -28.04 -12.68 10.37
C GLY A 204 -27.55 -11.42 11.09
N TYR A 205 -26.44 -10.87 10.65
CA TYR A 205 -25.90 -9.61 11.16
C TYR A 205 -26.85 -8.43 10.89
N SER A 206 -27.36 -8.31 9.66
CA SER A 206 -28.33 -7.26 9.32
C SER A 206 -29.62 -7.39 10.16
N TYR A 207 -30.12 -8.59 10.37
CA TYR A 207 -31.26 -8.86 11.24
C TYR A 207 -30.98 -8.51 12.70
N PHE A 208 -29.79 -8.77 13.19
CA PHE A 208 -29.37 -8.33 14.54
C PHE A 208 -29.51 -6.81 14.69
N LYS A 209 -28.99 -6.07 13.73
CA LYS A 209 -28.98 -4.60 13.78
C LYS A 209 -30.39 -3.97 13.68
N VAL A 210 -31.35 -4.65 13.03
CA VAL A 210 -32.75 -4.20 12.98
C VAL A 210 -33.62 -4.83 14.07
N GLY A 211 -33.06 -5.60 14.99
CA GLY A 211 -33.78 -6.21 16.12
C GLY A 211 -34.66 -7.41 15.73
N ASN A 212 -34.39 -8.06 14.60
CA ASN A 212 -35.15 -9.22 14.17
C ASN A 212 -34.75 -10.49 14.94
N THR A 213 -35.73 -11.19 15.50
CA THR A 213 -35.51 -12.37 16.35
C THR A 213 -34.86 -13.56 15.63
N LYS A 214 -34.96 -13.63 14.29
CA LYS A 214 -34.33 -14.69 13.48
C LYS A 214 -32.80 -14.54 13.35
N SER A 215 -32.23 -13.42 13.74
CA SER A 215 -30.81 -13.10 13.62
C SER A 215 -29.91 -14.23 14.09
N LEU A 216 -30.05 -14.66 15.35
CA LEU A 216 -29.20 -15.67 15.97
C LEU A 216 -29.26 -17.01 15.22
N ASN A 217 -30.45 -17.36 14.68
CA ASN A 217 -30.61 -18.59 13.90
C ASN A 217 -29.72 -18.57 12.64
N TYR A 218 -29.75 -17.48 11.88
CA TYR A 218 -28.94 -17.33 10.66
C TYR A 218 -27.43 -17.30 10.95
N LEU A 219 -27.01 -16.59 12.01
CA LEU A 219 -25.59 -16.56 12.43
C LEU A 219 -25.08 -17.95 12.82
N ASN A 220 -25.88 -18.72 13.57
CA ASN A 220 -25.53 -20.08 13.96
C ASN A 220 -25.52 -21.07 12.78
N GLN A 221 -26.44 -20.93 11.84
CA GLN A 221 -26.45 -21.74 10.62
C GLN A 221 -25.19 -21.47 9.79
N SER A 222 -24.83 -20.21 9.60
CA SER A 222 -23.59 -19.82 8.93
C SER A 222 -22.37 -20.46 9.60
N LEU A 223 -22.21 -20.28 10.91
CA LEU A 223 -21.10 -20.85 11.66
C LEU A 223 -21.02 -22.37 11.54
N LYS A 224 -22.19 -23.05 11.59
CA LYS A 224 -22.25 -24.52 11.43
C LYS A 224 -21.71 -24.94 10.06
N ILE A 225 -22.18 -24.32 8.97
CA ILE A 225 -21.73 -24.61 7.61
C ILE A 225 -20.22 -24.34 7.48
N ARG A 226 -19.75 -23.19 7.91
CA ARG A 226 -18.33 -22.80 7.86
C ARG A 226 -17.42 -23.81 8.58
N LYS A 227 -17.87 -24.33 9.73
CA LYS A 227 -17.17 -25.41 10.44
C LYS A 227 -17.11 -26.71 9.64
N GLN A 228 -18.20 -27.08 8.99
CA GLN A 228 -18.27 -28.28 8.16
C GLN A 228 -17.32 -28.22 6.95
N ILE A 229 -17.25 -27.08 6.28
CA ILE A 229 -16.37 -26.89 5.11
C ILE A 229 -14.94 -26.42 5.49
N LYS A 230 -14.66 -26.26 6.79
CA LYS A 230 -13.38 -25.78 7.34
C LYS A 230 -12.96 -24.41 6.80
N ASP A 231 -13.93 -23.52 6.59
CA ASP A 231 -13.70 -22.11 6.19
C ASP A 231 -13.22 -21.30 7.41
N ASP A 232 -11.93 -21.32 7.65
CA ASP A 232 -11.34 -20.67 8.81
C ASP A 232 -11.50 -19.15 8.80
N PHE A 233 -11.48 -18.49 7.63
CA PHE A 233 -11.76 -17.05 7.48
C PHE A 233 -13.22 -16.74 7.83
N GLY A 234 -14.15 -17.48 7.26
CA GLY A 234 -15.56 -17.32 7.57
C GLY A 234 -15.88 -17.61 9.04
N ILE A 235 -15.30 -18.64 9.64
CA ILE A 235 -15.48 -18.94 11.07
C ILE A 235 -15.08 -17.75 11.93
N THR A 236 -13.98 -17.06 11.58
CA THR A 236 -13.54 -15.86 12.30
C THR A 236 -14.62 -14.77 12.25
N THR A 237 -15.15 -14.49 11.06
CA THR A 237 -16.23 -13.50 10.88
C THR A 237 -17.49 -13.89 11.66
N SER A 238 -17.89 -15.18 11.63
CA SER A 238 -19.05 -15.65 12.41
C SER A 238 -18.84 -15.45 13.91
N TYR A 239 -17.65 -15.69 14.44
CA TYR A 239 -17.36 -15.43 15.84
C TYR A 239 -17.38 -13.95 16.19
N GLN A 240 -16.89 -13.09 15.30
CA GLN A 240 -16.97 -11.63 15.48
C GLN A 240 -18.42 -11.18 15.56
N ASN A 241 -19.27 -11.61 14.62
CA ASN A 241 -20.68 -11.24 14.57
C ASN A 241 -21.46 -11.79 15.77
N LEU A 242 -21.16 -13.00 16.25
CA LEU A 242 -21.76 -13.57 17.46
C LEU A 242 -21.27 -12.87 18.73
N SER A 243 -20.01 -12.45 18.79
CA SER A 243 -19.48 -11.61 19.86
C SER A 243 -20.30 -10.33 19.97
N GLU A 244 -20.44 -9.61 18.87
CA GLU A 244 -21.20 -8.37 18.83
C GLU A 244 -22.70 -8.58 19.16
N PHE A 245 -23.30 -9.66 18.67
CA PHE A 245 -24.69 -10.01 19.00
C PHE A 245 -24.91 -10.18 20.48
N HIS A 246 -23.99 -10.84 21.19
CA HIS A 246 -24.11 -11.11 22.62
C HIS A 246 -23.61 -9.99 23.52
N ALA A 247 -22.99 -8.96 22.99
CA ALA A 247 -22.31 -7.91 23.78
C ALA A 247 -23.21 -7.28 24.87
N LYS A 248 -24.49 -7.05 24.56
CA LYS A 248 -25.44 -6.45 25.49
C LYS A 248 -26.21 -7.47 26.35
N THR A 249 -26.45 -8.66 25.83
CA THR A 249 -27.33 -9.66 26.47
C THR A 249 -26.55 -10.68 27.30
N ASN A 250 -25.33 -11.00 26.89
CA ASN A 250 -24.47 -11.96 27.57
C ASN A 250 -22.98 -11.60 27.37
N PRO A 251 -22.44 -10.64 28.16
CA PRO A 251 -21.07 -10.17 28.00
C PRO A 251 -20.01 -11.28 28.08
N ASN A 252 -20.23 -12.27 28.94
CA ASN A 252 -19.30 -13.40 29.07
C ASN A 252 -19.23 -14.24 27.78
N LEU A 253 -20.38 -14.49 27.16
CA LEU A 253 -20.43 -15.23 25.90
C LEU A 253 -19.87 -14.39 24.75
N SER A 254 -20.16 -13.09 24.74
CA SER A 254 -19.55 -12.13 23.81
C SER A 254 -18.04 -12.16 23.89
N HIS A 255 -17.50 -12.04 25.08
CA HIS A 255 -16.06 -12.10 25.33
C HIS A 255 -15.45 -13.43 24.82
N LYS A 256 -16.11 -14.55 25.12
CA LYS A 256 -15.68 -15.87 24.64
C LYS A 256 -15.61 -15.94 23.10
N TYR A 257 -16.64 -15.44 22.42
CA TYR A 257 -16.61 -15.40 20.94
C TYR A 257 -15.53 -14.44 20.41
N GLY A 258 -15.32 -13.31 21.05
CA GLY A 258 -14.21 -12.40 20.75
C GLY A 258 -12.84 -13.06 20.85
N GLN A 259 -12.60 -13.86 21.90
CA GLN A 259 -11.37 -14.65 22.07
C GLN A 259 -11.21 -15.69 20.95
N LEU A 260 -12.26 -16.46 20.67
CA LEU A 260 -12.24 -17.47 19.60
C LEU A 260 -11.97 -16.84 18.23
N ALA A 261 -12.55 -15.65 17.97
CA ALA A 261 -12.28 -14.89 16.75
C ALA A 261 -10.82 -14.45 16.66
N TYR A 262 -10.28 -13.92 17.75
CA TYR A 262 -8.88 -13.48 17.82
C TYR A 262 -7.89 -14.64 17.65
N GLU A 263 -8.14 -15.78 18.32
CA GLU A 263 -7.32 -16.98 18.19
C GLU A 263 -7.34 -17.52 16.74
N LYS A 264 -8.53 -17.61 16.15
CA LYS A 264 -8.69 -18.08 14.78
C LYS A 264 -8.00 -17.12 13.79
N ALA A 265 -8.24 -15.80 13.90
CA ALA A 265 -7.58 -14.77 13.09
C ALA A 265 -6.06 -14.83 13.20
N THR A 266 -5.55 -15.12 14.40
CA THR A 266 -4.12 -15.30 14.62
C THR A 266 -3.58 -16.54 13.90
N LYS A 267 -4.31 -17.66 13.97
CA LYS A 267 -3.93 -18.91 13.31
C LYS A 267 -3.85 -18.78 11.79
N ILE A 268 -4.81 -18.06 11.18
CA ILE A 268 -4.84 -17.84 9.73
C ILE A 268 -4.01 -16.63 9.28
N ASN A 269 -3.34 -15.97 10.22
CA ASN A 269 -2.53 -14.77 9.99
C ASN A 269 -3.29 -13.60 9.34
N SER A 270 -4.59 -13.47 9.65
CA SER A 270 -5.42 -12.36 9.17
C SER A 270 -5.29 -11.16 10.12
N VAL A 271 -4.55 -10.14 9.70
CA VAL A 271 -4.26 -8.97 10.56
C VAL A 271 -5.49 -8.11 10.78
N ASP A 272 -6.29 -7.88 9.73
CA ASP A 272 -7.50 -7.07 9.83
C ASP A 272 -8.55 -7.74 10.74
N ASP A 273 -8.70 -9.06 10.65
CA ASP A 273 -9.58 -9.81 11.55
C ASP A 273 -9.07 -9.82 13.00
N ARG A 274 -7.75 -9.86 13.20
CA ARG A 274 -7.16 -9.71 14.54
C ARG A 274 -7.49 -8.37 15.15
N LEU A 275 -7.34 -7.28 14.38
CA LEU A 275 -7.67 -5.94 14.83
C LEU A 275 -9.16 -5.81 15.18
N LYS A 276 -10.05 -6.30 14.31
CA LYS A 276 -11.50 -6.30 14.57
C LYS A 276 -11.85 -7.12 15.82
N SER A 277 -11.25 -8.29 15.99
CA SER A 277 -11.50 -9.13 17.16
C SER A 277 -10.97 -8.50 18.46
N LEU A 278 -9.82 -7.83 18.41
CA LEU A 278 -9.28 -7.09 19.55
C LEU A 278 -10.17 -5.91 19.94
N ALA A 279 -10.74 -5.20 18.96
CA ALA A 279 -11.70 -4.14 19.25
C ALA A 279 -12.91 -4.67 20.04
N LEU A 280 -13.46 -5.82 19.64
CA LEU A 280 -14.56 -6.49 20.36
C LEU A 280 -14.13 -6.93 21.78
N LEU A 281 -12.91 -7.42 21.92
CA LEU A 281 -12.37 -7.78 23.25
C LEU A 281 -12.17 -6.58 24.16
N VAL A 282 -11.76 -5.45 23.62
CA VAL A 282 -11.65 -4.19 24.37
C VAL A 282 -13.01 -3.76 24.91
N GLU A 283 -14.06 -3.87 24.09
CA GLU A 283 -15.42 -3.51 24.47
C GLU A 283 -16.03 -4.43 25.55
N THR A 284 -15.62 -5.71 25.56
CA THR A 284 -16.17 -6.75 26.44
C THR A 284 -15.32 -7.05 27.67
N SER A 285 -14.16 -6.42 27.81
CA SER A 285 -13.23 -6.57 28.93
C SER A 285 -13.25 -5.35 29.84
N ILE A 286 -12.83 -5.50 31.10
CA ILE A 286 -12.78 -4.44 32.12
C ILE A 286 -11.37 -4.32 32.70
N GLY A 287 -10.98 -3.11 33.08
CA GLY A 287 -9.75 -2.85 33.83
C GLY A 287 -8.47 -3.22 33.04
N ASN A 288 -7.60 -3.95 33.67
CA ASN A 288 -6.28 -4.30 33.11
C ASN A 288 -6.36 -5.15 31.84
N GLU A 289 -7.40 -5.95 31.69
CA GLU A 289 -7.58 -6.80 30.52
C GLU A 289 -7.93 -5.98 29.28
N SER A 290 -8.89 -5.05 29.41
CA SER A 290 -9.23 -4.11 28.33
C SER A 290 -8.01 -3.28 27.92
N LYS A 291 -7.24 -2.79 28.90
CA LYS A 291 -5.98 -2.09 28.63
C LYS A 291 -4.99 -2.93 27.83
N LYS A 292 -4.83 -4.22 28.19
CA LYS A 292 -3.95 -5.16 27.46
C LYS A 292 -4.37 -5.32 26.00
N PHE A 293 -5.66 -5.54 25.74
CA PHE A 293 -6.17 -5.67 24.36
C PHE A 293 -6.05 -4.37 23.57
N SER A 294 -6.30 -3.23 24.20
CA SER A 294 -6.11 -1.92 23.57
C SER A 294 -4.66 -1.68 23.15
N MET A 295 -3.70 -1.99 24.01
CA MET A 295 -2.28 -1.87 23.70
C MET A 295 -1.87 -2.79 22.55
N LEU A 296 -2.37 -4.03 22.55
CA LEU A 296 -2.10 -5.00 21.49
C LEU A 296 -2.71 -4.56 20.16
N HIS A 297 -3.94 -4.03 20.17
CA HIS A 297 -4.58 -3.46 19.00
C HIS A 297 -3.75 -2.32 18.42
N LEU A 298 -3.33 -1.36 19.23
CA LEU A 298 -2.50 -0.24 18.80
C LEU A 298 -1.17 -0.71 18.18
N HIS A 299 -0.51 -1.67 18.81
CA HIS A 299 0.75 -2.22 18.32
C HIS A 299 0.58 -2.92 16.96
N ILE A 300 -0.46 -3.75 16.81
CA ILE A 300 -0.71 -4.46 15.55
C ILE A 300 -1.10 -3.46 14.45
N ASN A 301 -1.95 -2.50 14.77
CA ASN A 301 -2.39 -1.47 13.81
C ASN A 301 -1.21 -0.61 13.30
N ASP A 302 -0.33 -0.20 14.20
CA ASP A 302 0.89 0.53 13.82
C ASP A 302 1.81 -0.32 12.94
N SER A 303 1.99 -1.58 13.32
CA SER A 303 2.79 -2.55 12.56
C SER A 303 2.26 -2.75 11.14
N ILE A 304 0.96 -3.01 10.97
CA ILE A 304 0.38 -3.25 9.64
C ILE A 304 0.43 -2.00 8.75
N ASN A 305 0.20 -0.81 9.33
CA ASN A 305 0.30 0.43 8.59
C ASN A 305 1.72 0.67 8.06
N LYS A 306 2.76 0.35 8.83
CA LYS A 306 4.15 0.39 8.38
C LYS A 306 4.42 -0.62 7.27
N VAL A 307 3.90 -1.84 7.38
CA VAL A 307 4.04 -2.88 6.34
C VAL A 307 3.36 -2.45 5.06
N ARG A 308 2.11 -1.96 5.13
CA ARG A 308 1.35 -1.47 3.98
C ARG A 308 2.04 -0.27 3.31
N GLN A 309 2.56 0.66 4.10
CA GLN A 309 3.30 1.79 3.58
C GLN A 309 4.62 1.35 2.91
N LYS A 310 5.31 0.38 3.48
CA LYS A 310 6.52 -0.20 2.88
C LYS A 310 6.22 -0.88 1.54
N ALA A 311 5.15 -1.69 1.47
CA ALA A 311 4.72 -2.33 0.23
C ALA A 311 4.36 -1.29 -0.84
N LYS A 312 3.60 -0.25 -0.48
CA LYS A 312 3.27 0.87 -1.37
C LYS A 312 4.52 1.55 -1.94
N ASN A 313 5.51 1.82 -1.09
CA ASN A 313 6.77 2.42 -1.50
C ASN A 313 7.58 1.49 -2.42
N GLN A 314 7.58 0.17 -2.14
CA GLN A 314 8.22 -0.83 -3.00
C GLN A 314 7.56 -0.88 -4.38
N PHE A 315 6.23 -0.93 -4.45
CA PHE A 315 5.51 -0.93 -5.73
C PHE A 315 5.72 0.36 -6.52
N ALA A 316 5.72 1.51 -5.84
CA ALA A 316 6.06 2.78 -6.48
C ALA A 316 7.48 2.76 -7.07
N LYS A 317 8.44 2.20 -6.33
CA LYS A 317 9.82 2.01 -6.79
C LYS A 317 9.88 1.06 -7.99
N ILE A 318 9.23 -0.10 -7.92
CA ILE A 318 9.20 -1.07 -9.04
C ILE A 318 8.59 -0.43 -10.30
N LYS A 319 7.48 0.29 -10.16
CA LYS A 319 6.83 1.01 -11.27
C LYS A 319 7.76 2.06 -11.87
N TYR A 320 8.47 2.79 -11.02
CA TYR A 320 9.47 3.77 -11.43
C TYR A 320 10.64 3.12 -12.18
N ASP A 321 11.22 2.08 -11.59
CA ASP A 321 12.37 1.36 -12.17
C ASP A 321 12.00 0.68 -13.50
N SER A 322 10.80 0.08 -13.61
CA SER A 322 10.26 -0.47 -14.87
C SER A 322 10.08 0.60 -15.95
N LYS A 323 9.62 1.80 -15.58
CA LYS A 323 9.48 2.92 -16.51
C LYS A 323 10.85 3.40 -16.99
N LYS A 324 11.78 3.53 -16.07
CA LYS A 324 13.18 3.90 -16.36
C LYS A 324 13.85 2.86 -17.25
N GLU A 325 13.72 1.56 -16.94
CA GLU A 325 14.25 0.48 -17.79
C GLU A 325 13.68 0.53 -19.21
N LYS A 326 12.39 0.83 -19.36
CA LYS A 326 11.75 1.01 -20.68
C LYS A 326 12.30 2.22 -21.43
N GLU A 327 12.41 3.37 -20.73
CA GLU A 327 12.98 4.60 -21.31
C GLU A 327 14.44 4.40 -21.74
N GLU A 328 15.23 3.72 -20.89
CA GLU A 328 16.62 3.35 -21.22
C GLU A 328 16.70 2.36 -22.39
N ASN A 329 15.84 1.35 -22.42
CA ASN A 329 15.77 0.40 -23.54
C ASN A 329 15.31 1.04 -24.86
N LEU A 330 14.35 1.98 -24.82
CA LEU A 330 13.92 2.74 -25.99
C LEU A 330 15.04 3.68 -26.46
N LYS A 331 15.71 4.34 -25.52
CA LYS A 331 16.89 5.19 -25.79
C LYS A 331 18.04 4.37 -26.38
N LEU A 332 18.27 3.16 -25.82
CA LEU A 332 19.29 2.24 -26.34
C LEU A 332 18.95 1.72 -27.76
N LYS A 333 17.66 1.45 -28.05
CA LYS A 333 17.20 1.07 -29.39
C LYS A 333 17.30 2.23 -30.38
N ALA A 334 16.92 3.43 -29.97
CA ALA A 334 17.08 4.65 -30.77
C ALA A 334 18.57 4.94 -31.03
N GLN A 335 19.41 4.81 -30.01
CA GLN A 335 20.84 5.02 -30.12
C GLN A 335 21.53 3.96 -31.00
N LYS A 336 21.09 2.69 -30.92
CA LYS A 336 21.58 1.63 -31.85
C LYS A 336 21.17 1.90 -33.31
N ALA A 337 19.93 2.38 -33.54
CA ALA A 337 19.47 2.73 -34.88
C ALA A 337 20.24 3.96 -35.42
N GLU A 338 20.48 4.96 -34.56
CA GLU A 338 21.25 6.16 -34.92
C GLU A 338 22.73 5.84 -35.19
N ASN A 339 23.33 4.99 -34.36
CA ASN A 339 24.70 4.51 -34.60
C ASN A 339 24.82 3.71 -35.89
N ALA A 340 23.79 2.90 -36.25
CA ALA A 340 23.78 2.16 -37.52
C ALA A 340 23.70 3.10 -38.71
N LEU A 341 22.90 4.18 -38.62
CA LEU A 341 22.78 5.20 -39.64
C LEU A 341 24.08 6.02 -39.79
N GLN A 342 24.71 6.37 -38.66
CA GLN A 342 25.98 7.10 -38.63
C GLN A 342 27.13 6.25 -39.22
N LEU A 343 27.14 4.93 -38.94
CA LEU A 343 28.11 4.01 -39.53
C LEU A 343 27.95 3.90 -41.05
N GLU A 344 26.72 3.97 -41.56
CA GLU A 344 26.43 3.97 -42.98
C GLU A 344 26.85 5.28 -43.66
N GLN A 345 26.66 6.41 -42.96
CA GLN A 345 27.11 7.72 -43.43
C GLN A 345 28.63 7.92 -43.30
N GLN A 346 29.27 7.33 -42.28
CA GLN A 346 30.72 7.43 -42.07
C GLN A 346 31.52 6.68 -43.13
N LYS A 347 30.97 5.63 -43.77
CA LYS A 347 31.63 4.93 -44.88
C LYS A 347 31.84 5.83 -46.11
N ASN A 348 31.17 6.98 -46.13
CA ASN A 348 31.15 7.85 -47.30
C ASN A 348 31.75 9.25 -47.12
N LYS A 349 32.25 9.61 -45.97
CA LYS A 349 32.79 10.98 -45.72
C LYS A 349 34.08 11.01 -44.90
N ASN A 350 34.98 11.84 -45.37
CA ASN A 350 36.36 12.08 -44.98
C ASN A 350 36.59 12.64 -43.53
N LEU A 351 37.85 12.73 -43.18
CA LEU A 351 38.47 13.16 -41.90
C LEU A 351 37.79 14.28 -41.13
N LEU A 352 37.05 15.17 -41.79
CA LEU A 352 36.29 16.28 -41.18
C LEU A 352 35.18 15.78 -40.25
N LEU A 353 34.61 14.60 -40.50
CA LEU A 353 33.53 14.02 -39.71
C LEU A 353 34.02 13.56 -38.32
N TYR A 354 35.26 13.11 -38.21
CA TYR A 354 35.81 12.71 -36.90
C TYR A 354 35.93 13.86 -35.95
N PHE A 355 36.20 15.09 -36.46
CA PHE A 355 36.30 16.28 -35.65
C PHE A 355 34.93 16.72 -35.15
N ILE A 356 33.92 16.68 -36.03
CA ILE A 356 32.51 16.99 -35.70
C ILE A 356 31.98 15.96 -34.71
N VAL A 357 32.30 14.67 -34.88
CA VAL A 357 31.89 13.60 -33.96
C VAL A 357 32.51 13.79 -32.55
N GLY A 358 33.77 14.23 -32.47
CA GLY A 358 34.39 14.52 -31.18
C GLY A 358 33.70 15.67 -30.42
N ILE A 359 33.29 16.71 -31.14
CA ILE A 359 32.53 17.83 -30.57
C ILE A 359 31.11 17.41 -30.17
N ILE A 360 30.42 16.60 -30.98
CA ILE A 360 29.07 16.10 -30.69
C ILE A 360 29.07 15.20 -29.45
N ILE A 361 30.09 14.36 -29.29
CA ILE A 361 30.24 13.50 -28.11
C ILE A 361 30.46 14.36 -26.84
N MET A 362 31.31 15.41 -26.90
CA MET A 362 31.53 16.29 -25.75
C MET A 362 30.25 17.06 -25.35
N ILE A 363 29.50 17.55 -26.30
CA ILE A 363 28.22 18.23 -26.05
C ILE A 363 27.18 17.26 -25.47
N SER A 364 27.14 16.02 -25.97
CA SER A 364 26.24 14.98 -25.46
C SER A 364 26.54 14.59 -24.01
N ILE A 365 27.84 14.51 -23.64
CA ILE A 365 28.27 14.26 -22.25
C ILE A 365 27.89 15.44 -21.35
N PHE A 366 28.07 16.66 -21.83
CA PHE A 366 27.71 17.86 -21.07
C PHE A 366 26.19 17.95 -20.87
N ILE A 367 25.40 17.70 -21.91
CA ILE A 367 23.91 17.67 -21.85
C ILE A 367 23.43 16.51 -20.96
N SER A 368 24.05 15.32 -21.06
CA SER A 368 23.73 14.18 -20.22
C SER A 368 23.94 14.48 -18.73
N ASN A 369 25.08 15.08 -18.38
CA ASN A 369 25.36 15.51 -17.00
C ASN A 369 24.38 16.59 -16.51
N PHE A 370 24.01 17.53 -17.38
CA PHE A 370 23.03 18.57 -17.08
C PHE A 370 21.63 18.00 -16.88
N LEU A 371 21.20 17.05 -17.74
CA LEU A 371 19.88 16.39 -17.64
C LEU A 371 19.79 15.46 -16.42
N VAL A 372 20.86 14.74 -16.08
CA VAL A 372 20.93 13.94 -14.84
C VAL A 372 20.83 14.84 -13.60
N ALA A 373 21.48 16.00 -13.62
CA ALA A 373 21.36 16.98 -12.54
C ALA A 373 19.96 17.61 -12.46
N LYS A 374 19.32 17.90 -13.62
CA LYS A 374 17.95 18.44 -13.69
C LYS A 374 16.92 17.42 -13.22
N ASN A 375 16.99 16.18 -13.70
CA ASN A 375 16.08 15.09 -13.30
C ASN A 375 16.17 14.78 -11.79
N LYS A 376 17.35 14.90 -11.20
CA LYS A 376 17.53 14.72 -9.75
C LYS A 376 16.78 15.77 -8.93
N ARG A 377 16.74 17.02 -9.42
CA ARG A 377 15.96 18.11 -8.78
C ARG A 377 14.44 17.97 -8.97
N GLU A 378 14.00 17.55 -10.15
CA GLU A 378 12.57 17.34 -10.43
C GLU A 378 11.99 16.16 -9.63
N LYS A 379 12.76 15.10 -9.41
CA LYS A 379 12.36 13.98 -8.54
C LYS A 379 12.08 14.39 -7.10
N ILE A 380 12.93 15.25 -6.54
CA ILE A 380 12.74 15.77 -5.17
C ILE A 380 11.44 16.59 -5.11
N LYS A 381 11.15 17.37 -6.16
CA LYS A 381 9.94 18.20 -6.25
C LYS A 381 8.66 17.36 -6.44
N ILE A 382 8.73 16.27 -7.21
CA ILE A 382 7.60 15.36 -7.44
C ILE A 382 7.27 14.57 -6.16
N SER A 383 8.29 14.09 -5.44
CA SER A 383 8.11 13.42 -4.14
C SER A 383 7.43 14.36 -3.14
N TYR A 384 7.88 15.59 -3.05
CA TYR A 384 7.32 16.62 -2.18
C TYR A 384 5.85 16.95 -2.55
N ASN A 385 5.56 17.13 -3.84
CA ASN A 385 4.20 17.42 -4.30
C ASN A 385 3.24 16.23 -4.11
N THR A 386 3.76 15.00 -4.19
CA THR A 386 2.96 13.79 -3.93
C THR A 386 2.60 13.69 -2.45
N GLU A 387 3.54 14.04 -1.56
CA GLU A 387 3.34 14.08 -0.12
C GLU A 387 2.26 15.12 0.28
N ILE A 388 2.30 16.31 -0.35
CA ILE A 388 1.27 17.34 -0.16
C ILE A 388 -0.09 16.88 -0.69
N ARG A 389 -0.14 16.20 -1.82
CA ARG A 389 -1.39 15.69 -2.40
C ARG A 389 -2.03 14.61 -1.53
N ILE A 390 -1.22 13.74 -0.95
CA ILE A 390 -1.69 12.71 0.00
C ILE A 390 -2.24 13.37 1.26
N ALA A 391 -1.52 14.38 1.79
CA ALA A 391 -1.98 15.13 2.96
C ALA A 391 -3.32 15.84 2.72
N LYS A 392 -3.50 16.45 1.52
CA LYS A 392 -4.77 17.10 1.15
C LYS A 392 -5.91 16.10 0.99
N LYS A 393 -5.65 14.93 0.42
CA LYS A 393 -6.66 13.88 0.25
C LYS A 393 -7.13 13.29 1.57
N LEU A 394 -6.20 13.13 2.53
CA LEU A 394 -6.52 12.72 3.89
C LEU A 394 -7.36 13.78 4.63
N HIS A 395 -7.12 15.06 4.36
CA HIS A 395 -7.92 16.15 4.92
C HIS A 395 -9.37 16.08 4.41
N ASP A 396 -9.59 15.78 3.13
CA ASP A 396 -10.92 15.70 2.54
C ASP A 396 -11.71 14.47 3.07
N GLU A 397 -11.01 13.38 3.40
CA GLU A 397 -11.62 12.20 4.04
C GLU A 397 -12.02 12.49 5.50
N LEU A 398 -11.22 13.30 6.23
CA LEU A 398 -11.55 13.70 7.58
C LEU A 398 -12.80 14.59 7.65
N ALA A 399 -13.00 15.44 6.64
CA ALA A 399 -14.20 16.26 6.55
C ALA A 399 -15.47 15.41 6.44
N ASN A 400 -15.40 14.27 5.75
CA ASN A 400 -16.52 13.34 5.67
C ASN A 400 -16.82 12.64 7.00
N ASP A 401 -15.79 12.22 7.75
CA ASP A 401 -15.99 11.63 9.09
C ASP A 401 -16.65 12.64 10.04
N VAL A 402 -16.23 13.90 9.97
CA VAL A 402 -16.85 15.00 10.73
C VAL A 402 -18.30 15.19 10.30
N TYR A 403 -18.57 15.23 8.99
CA TYR A 403 -19.93 15.41 8.46
C TYR A 403 -20.87 14.27 8.90
N HIS A 404 -20.42 13.03 8.83
CA HIS A 404 -21.22 11.90 9.30
C HIS A 404 -21.47 11.92 10.82
N THR A 405 -20.50 12.36 11.59
CA THR A 405 -20.66 12.53 13.03
C THR A 405 -21.64 13.65 13.36
N MET A 406 -21.62 14.74 12.58
CA MET A 406 -22.59 15.84 12.69
C MET A 406 -24.00 15.37 12.29
N ALA A 407 -24.14 14.66 11.16
CA ALA A 407 -25.42 14.11 10.73
C ALA A 407 -26.00 13.10 11.74
N PHE A 408 -25.14 12.29 12.37
CA PHE A 408 -25.53 11.43 13.47
C PHE A 408 -26.05 12.24 14.67
N ALA A 409 -25.34 13.30 15.03
CA ALA A 409 -25.73 14.16 16.15
C ALA A 409 -27.05 14.93 15.90
N GLU A 410 -27.34 15.26 14.64
CA GLU A 410 -28.59 15.93 14.24
C GLU A 410 -29.80 14.99 14.15
N THR A 411 -29.56 13.73 13.79
CA THR A 411 -30.66 12.77 13.50
C THR A 411 -31.00 11.84 14.65
N GLN A 412 -30.11 11.71 15.67
CA GLN A 412 -30.31 10.80 16.79
C GLN A 412 -30.65 11.55 18.08
N ASP A 413 -31.52 10.93 18.88
CA ASP A 413 -31.82 11.46 20.19
C ASP A 413 -30.61 11.30 21.14
N LEU A 414 -29.90 12.40 21.36
CA LEU A 414 -28.72 12.48 22.23
C LEU A 414 -29.02 12.51 23.72
N SER A 415 -30.30 12.49 24.11
CA SER A 415 -30.69 12.35 25.54
C SER A 415 -30.44 10.93 26.04
N THR A 416 -30.34 9.97 25.16
CA THR A 416 -30.07 8.57 25.50
C THR A 416 -28.57 8.33 25.73
N SER A 417 -28.23 7.63 26.82
CA SER A 417 -26.83 7.33 27.20
C SER A 417 -26.07 6.62 26.07
N PRO A 418 -26.64 5.64 25.32
CA PRO A 418 -25.93 4.95 24.23
C PRO A 418 -25.58 5.89 23.06
N ASN A 419 -26.50 6.75 22.64
CA ASN A 419 -26.25 7.65 21.50
C ASN A 419 -25.21 8.72 21.84
N LYS A 420 -25.19 9.19 23.08
CA LYS A 420 -24.17 10.10 23.56
C LYS A 420 -22.78 9.45 23.58
N GLU A 421 -22.69 8.19 23.97
CA GLU A 421 -21.44 7.45 24.06
C GLU A 421 -20.89 7.13 22.65
N ILE A 422 -21.76 6.80 21.69
CA ILE A 422 -21.41 6.64 20.28
C ILE A 422 -20.89 7.96 19.69
N LEU A 423 -21.55 9.07 19.96
CA LEU A 423 -21.10 10.37 19.49
C LEU A 423 -19.72 10.74 20.05
N LEU A 424 -19.51 10.54 21.34
CA LEU A 424 -18.22 10.79 21.99
C LEU A 424 -17.12 9.90 21.42
N THR A 425 -17.42 8.64 21.17
CA THR A 425 -16.46 7.68 20.54
C THR A 425 -16.10 8.07 19.11
N ASN A 426 -17.07 8.53 18.32
CA ASN A 426 -16.82 9.02 16.97
C ASN A 426 -15.96 10.29 16.98
N LEU A 427 -16.25 11.23 17.88
CA LEU A 427 -15.46 12.45 18.07
C LEU A 427 -14.03 12.16 18.53
N ASP A 428 -13.86 11.21 19.44
CA ASP A 428 -12.53 10.79 19.92
C ASP A 428 -11.73 10.09 18.81
N THR A 429 -12.41 9.33 17.97
CA THR A 429 -11.83 8.69 16.80
C THR A 429 -11.36 9.72 15.76
N ILE A 430 -12.20 10.69 15.46
CA ILE A 430 -11.89 11.82 14.57
C ILE A 430 -10.71 12.63 15.14
N TYR A 431 -10.76 12.97 16.42
CA TYR A 431 -9.69 13.71 17.08
C TYR A 431 -8.35 12.96 17.04
N SER A 432 -8.37 11.66 17.32
CA SER A 432 -7.19 10.81 17.28
C SER A 432 -6.62 10.67 15.86
N ARG A 433 -7.48 10.51 14.85
CA ARG A 433 -7.08 10.49 13.42
C ARG A 433 -6.49 11.83 12.99
N THR A 434 -7.17 12.94 13.30
CA THR A 434 -6.70 14.30 13.00
C THR A 434 -5.33 14.57 13.59
N ARG A 435 -5.16 14.23 14.86
CA ARG A 435 -3.90 14.41 15.57
C ARG A 435 -2.77 13.58 14.98
N ASN A 436 -3.05 12.36 14.55
CA ASN A 436 -2.06 11.48 13.94
C ASN A 436 -1.69 11.98 12.53
N ILE A 437 -2.67 12.31 11.70
CA ILE A 437 -2.46 12.86 10.35
C ILE A 437 -1.68 14.18 10.41
N SER A 438 -2.06 15.08 11.33
CA SER A 438 -1.36 16.36 11.52
C SER A 438 0.09 16.16 11.97
N LYS A 439 0.36 15.22 12.87
CA LYS A 439 1.71 14.92 13.33
C LYS A 439 2.58 14.24 12.28
N GLU A 440 2.01 13.35 11.44
CA GLU A 440 2.77 12.64 10.39
C GLU A 440 3.09 13.54 9.19
N ASN A 441 2.21 14.50 8.88
CA ASN A 441 2.31 15.34 7.67
C ASN A 441 2.68 16.80 7.95
N SER A 442 2.94 17.19 9.21
CA SER A 442 3.39 18.55 9.52
C SER A 442 4.71 18.83 8.81
N THR A 443 4.76 19.91 8.05
CA THR A 443 5.99 20.44 7.48
C THR A 443 6.94 20.77 8.62
N ILE A 444 8.09 20.11 8.65
CA ILE A 444 9.11 20.40 9.64
C ILE A 444 9.83 21.65 9.18
N GLU A 445 9.68 22.73 9.95
CA GLU A 445 10.42 23.97 9.76
C GLU A 445 11.91 23.71 9.98
N THR A 446 12.72 23.94 8.96
CA THR A 446 14.17 23.69 9.00
C THR A 446 15.00 24.98 9.07
N GLY A 447 14.34 26.14 9.15
CA GLY A 447 14.97 27.45 9.26
C GLY A 447 15.36 27.82 10.68
N SER A 448 15.20 29.09 11.02
CA SER A 448 15.59 29.66 12.33
C SER A 448 14.82 29.09 13.51
N LEU A 449 13.59 28.68 13.28
CA LEU A 449 12.71 28.14 14.33
C LEU A 449 12.89 26.64 14.58
N PHE A 450 13.78 25.95 13.84
CA PHE A 450 13.94 24.50 13.95
C PHE A 450 14.22 24.02 15.37
N VAL A 451 15.14 24.68 16.07
CA VAL A 451 15.54 24.29 17.45
C VAL A 451 14.39 24.49 18.43
N SER A 452 13.67 25.59 18.30
CA SER A 452 12.49 25.87 19.12
C SER A 452 11.42 24.79 18.94
N ASN A 453 11.10 24.49 17.69
CA ASN A 453 10.10 23.46 17.34
C ASN A 453 10.56 22.05 17.78
N LEU A 454 11.88 21.76 17.70
CA LEU A 454 12.43 20.49 18.18
C LEU A 454 12.31 20.36 19.70
N LYS A 455 12.60 21.41 20.43
CA LYS A 455 12.43 21.47 21.90
C LYS A 455 10.97 21.34 22.29
N GLU A 456 10.08 22.05 21.61
CA GLU A 456 8.64 21.97 21.82
C GLU A 456 8.11 20.56 21.57
N MET A 457 8.52 19.93 20.49
CA MET A 457 8.15 18.55 20.19
C MET A 457 8.58 17.60 21.31
N MET A 458 9.80 17.70 21.80
CA MET A 458 10.31 16.85 22.87
C MET A 458 9.61 17.14 24.21
N SER A 459 9.39 18.39 24.56
CA SER A 459 8.72 18.80 25.80
C SER A 459 7.25 18.38 25.82
N GLY A 460 6.61 18.24 24.67
CA GLY A 460 5.24 17.75 24.55
C GLY A 460 5.01 16.30 25.02
N PHE A 461 6.09 15.58 25.32
CA PHE A 461 6.04 14.24 25.91
C PHE A 461 6.17 14.26 27.44
N ASN A 462 6.47 15.41 28.07
CA ASN A 462 6.40 15.57 29.52
C ASN A 462 4.95 15.47 30.01
N ASN A 463 4.75 14.75 31.08
CA ASN A 463 3.48 14.66 31.79
C ASN A 463 3.73 14.37 33.28
N ASN A 464 2.70 14.14 34.05
CA ASN A 464 2.81 13.86 35.50
C ASN A 464 3.55 12.55 35.82
N GLU A 465 3.69 11.66 34.84
CA GLU A 465 4.29 10.33 34.98
C GLU A 465 5.70 10.24 34.36
N VAL A 466 5.97 11.04 33.32
CA VAL A 466 7.24 10.97 32.56
C VAL A 466 7.88 12.35 32.45
N ASN A 467 9.14 12.40 32.80
CA ASN A 467 10.00 13.60 32.64
C ASN A 467 11.02 13.38 31.52
N VAL A 468 11.06 14.28 30.54
CA VAL A 468 12.01 14.24 29.41
C VAL A 468 13.07 15.33 29.61
N LEU A 469 14.29 14.92 29.89
CA LEU A 469 15.44 15.80 30.03
C LEU A 469 16.22 15.89 28.72
N VAL A 470 16.52 17.10 28.29
CA VAL A 470 17.26 17.36 27.04
C VAL A 470 18.53 18.13 27.37
N ASN A 471 19.68 17.52 27.07
CA ASN A 471 20.99 18.06 27.33
C ASN A 471 21.74 18.33 26.01
N GLY A 472 22.51 19.42 25.95
CA GLY A 472 23.44 19.70 24.87
C GLY A 472 22.85 20.15 23.53
N ILE A 473 21.55 20.31 23.39
CA ILE A 473 20.90 20.70 22.13
C ILE A 473 21.38 22.08 21.64
N ASP A 474 21.64 23.00 22.54
CA ASP A 474 22.10 24.36 22.23
C ASP A 474 23.60 24.43 21.89
N THR A 475 24.36 23.38 22.14
CA THR A 475 25.78 23.30 21.76
C THR A 475 25.99 22.98 20.29
N ILE A 476 24.93 22.56 19.61
CA ILE A 476 24.96 22.18 18.21
C ILE A 476 24.64 23.39 17.33
N ASN A 477 25.51 23.64 16.35
CA ASN A 477 25.23 24.66 15.33
C ASN A 477 24.27 24.13 14.28
N TRP A 478 22.96 24.25 14.55
CA TRP A 478 21.89 23.77 13.68
C TRP A 478 21.79 24.56 12.36
N THR A 479 22.31 25.78 12.29
CA THR A 479 22.22 26.59 11.06
C THR A 479 23.06 26.01 9.92
N THR A 480 24.15 25.33 10.24
CA THR A 480 25.03 24.69 9.27
C THR A 480 24.57 23.32 8.83
N LEU A 481 23.55 22.75 9.50
CA LEU A 481 23.03 21.42 9.20
C LEU A 481 22.04 21.48 8.03
N GLU A 482 22.21 20.57 7.07
CA GLU A 482 21.29 20.42 5.93
C GLU A 482 19.86 20.14 6.39
N SER A 483 18.87 20.68 5.66
CA SER A 483 17.44 20.49 5.95
C SER A 483 17.04 19.02 6.08
N ASN A 484 17.59 18.15 5.23
CA ASN A 484 17.33 16.70 5.28
C ASN A 484 17.78 16.07 6.60
N LYS A 485 18.93 16.49 7.12
CA LYS A 485 19.46 16.00 8.40
C LYS A 485 18.58 16.47 9.56
N LYS A 486 18.15 17.74 9.54
CA LYS A 486 17.21 18.31 10.51
C LYS A 486 15.89 17.55 10.54
N ILE A 487 15.30 17.33 9.35
CA ILE A 487 14.05 16.56 9.21
C ILE A 487 14.21 15.14 9.76
N THR A 488 15.33 14.49 9.41
CA THR A 488 15.61 13.14 9.90
C THR A 488 15.73 13.10 11.41
N VAL A 489 16.49 14.03 12.02
CA VAL A 489 16.62 14.13 13.49
C VAL A 489 15.26 14.32 14.14
N TYR A 490 14.46 15.26 13.63
CA TYR A 490 13.12 15.50 14.17
C TYR A 490 12.26 14.25 14.13
N ARG A 491 12.19 13.56 12.99
CA ARG A 491 11.36 12.35 12.81
C ARG A 491 11.85 11.17 13.64
N VAL A 492 13.16 11.00 13.75
CA VAL A 492 13.75 9.91 14.54
C VAL A 492 13.45 10.11 16.03
N LEU A 493 13.65 11.32 16.55
CA LEU A 493 13.36 11.63 17.94
C LEU A 493 11.85 11.54 18.26
N GLN A 494 11.03 12.02 17.34
CA GLN A 494 9.58 11.87 17.44
C GLN A 494 9.17 10.40 17.54
N GLU A 495 9.74 9.52 16.71
CA GLU A 495 9.44 8.08 16.72
C GLU A 495 9.91 7.40 18.02
N LEU A 496 11.13 7.72 18.49
CA LEU A 496 11.65 7.19 19.76
C LEU A 496 10.77 7.59 20.95
N LEU A 497 10.34 8.86 21.00
CA LEU A 497 9.47 9.37 22.07
C LEU A 497 8.05 8.81 22.00
N VAL A 498 7.52 8.58 20.80
CA VAL A 498 6.24 7.89 20.60
C VAL A 498 6.32 6.44 21.07
N ASN A 499 7.41 5.75 20.74
CA ASN A 499 7.64 4.38 21.21
C ASN A 499 7.80 4.30 22.72
N MET A 500 8.51 5.25 23.32
CA MET A 500 8.61 5.39 24.77
C MET A 500 7.22 5.50 25.40
N LYS A 501 6.39 6.43 24.92
CA LYS A 501 5.03 6.63 25.45
C LYS A 501 4.14 5.40 25.36
N LYS A 502 4.33 4.59 24.31
CA LYS A 502 3.52 3.38 24.06
C LYS A 502 4.01 2.15 24.84
N HIS A 503 5.31 2.05 25.09
CA HIS A 503 5.92 0.77 25.45
C HIS A 503 6.83 0.80 26.68
N SER A 504 7.37 1.97 27.06
CA SER A 504 8.47 2.01 28.04
C SER A 504 8.01 1.94 29.49
N GLN A 505 6.86 2.49 29.85
CA GLN A 505 6.42 2.70 31.25
C GLN A 505 7.51 3.39 32.10
N CYS A 506 8.32 4.24 31.48
CA CYS A 506 9.38 4.98 32.16
C CYS A 506 8.85 6.19 32.91
N SER A 507 9.60 6.64 33.92
CA SER A 507 9.38 7.91 34.59
C SER A 507 10.37 9.00 34.15
N LEU A 508 11.47 8.60 33.50
CA LEU A 508 12.53 9.51 33.09
C LEU A 508 13.06 9.10 31.71
N VAL A 509 13.17 10.10 30.84
CA VAL A 509 13.89 10.01 29.55
C VAL A 509 14.98 11.06 29.51
N VAL A 510 16.16 10.69 29.05
CA VAL A 510 17.28 11.58 28.84
C VAL A 510 17.70 11.57 27.37
N LEU A 511 17.72 12.76 26.77
CA LEU A 511 18.22 12.98 25.42
C LEU A 511 19.48 13.84 25.53
N THR A 512 20.60 13.34 25.00
CA THR A 512 21.87 14.06 25.02
C THR A 512 22.38 14.27 23.61
N PHE A 513 22.68 15.52 23.26
CA PHE A 513 23.22 15.92 21.98
C PHE A 513 24.70 16.27 22.15
N GLN A 514 25.55 15.65 21.32
CA GLN A 514 27.00 15.90 21.36
C GLN A 514 27.53 16.04 19.93
N LYS A 515 28.45 16.98 19.76
CA LYS A 515 29.19 17.13 18.52
C LYS A 515 30.62 16.58 18.73
N ASN A 516 30.91 15.49 18.02
CA ASN A 516 32.23 14.88 18.02
C ASN A 516 32.90 15.14 16.66
N GLU A 517 33.84 16.08 16.59
CA GLU A 517 34.54 16.49 15.35
C GLU A 517 33.56 16.80 14.20
N LYS A 518 33.38 15.85 13.25
CA LYS A 518 32.52 15.96 12.07
C LYS A 518 31.24 15.16 12.17
N LYS A 519 30.89 14.65 13.37
CA LYS A 519 29.68 13.83 13.56
C LYS A 519 28.80 14.42 14.65
N LEU A 520 27.49 14.29 14.46
CA LEU A 520 26.50 14.53 15.49
C LEU A 520 26.14 13.20 16.13
N GLN A 521 26.26 13.15 17.44
CA GLN A 521 25.80 12.03 18.27
C GLN A 521 24.56 12.47 19.05
N ILE A 522 23.55 11.63 19.05
CA ILE A 522 22.34 11.81 19.86
C ILE A 522 22.12 10.52 20.64
N ASP A 523 22.19 10.62 21.95
CA ASP A 523 21.93 9.52 22.86
C ASP A 523 20.54 9.67 23.48
N TYR A 524 19.73 8.65 23.33
CA TYR A 524 18.43 8.49 23.99
C TYR A 524 18.55 7.43 25.08
N SER A 525 18.01 7.68 26.24
CA SER A 525 17.94 6.69 27.33
C SER A 525 16.66 6.88 28.12
N ASP A 526 15.93 5.81 28.39
CA ASP A 526 14.83 5.79 29.35
C ASP A 526 15.07 4.76 30.46
N ASN A 527 14.37 4.94 31.58
CA ASN A 527 14.43 4.05 32.74
C ASN A 527 13.25 3.07 32.82
N GLY A 528 12.64 2.76 31.68
CA GLY A 528 11.47 1.90 31.61
C GLY A 528 11.76 0.41 31.65
N ILE A 529 10.76 -0.38 31.27
CA ILE A 529 10.84 -1.86 31.31
C ILE A 529 11.80 -2.44 30.29
N GLY A 530 12.35 -1.62 29.36
CA GLY A 530 13.20 -2.09 28.26
C GLY A 530 12.41 -2.91 27.22
N ALA A 531 13.12 -3.48 26.26
CA ALA A 531 12.54 -4.33 25.24
C ALA A 531 13.24 -5.68 25.21
N THR A 532 12.47 -6.77 25.13
CA THR A 532 12.97 -8.10 24.75
C THR A 532 12.89 -8.21 23.24
N PHE A 533 14.01 -8.31 22.55
CA PHE A 533 14.06 -8.53 21.12
C PHE A 533 13.70 -9.96 20.78
N ASP A 534 12.43 -10.23 20.55
CA ASP A 534 12.02 -11.46 19.87
C ASP A 534 12.25 -11.24 18.36
N GLU A 535 13.19 -11.98 17.75
CA GLU A 535 13.77 -11.72 16.42
C GLU A 535 12.74 -11.66 15.26
N LYS A 536 11.51 -12.09 15.45
CA LYS A 536 10.47 -12.17 14.41
C LYS A 536 9.38 -11.10 14.45
N LYS A 537 9.17 -10.36 15.53
CA LYS A 537 8.00 -9.47 15.68
C LYS A 537 8.28 -7.98 15.90
N SER A 538 9.50 -7.58 16.22
CA SER A 538 9.80 -6.21 16.71
C SER A 538 10.46 -5.27 15.69
N ARG A 539 10.68 -5.67 14.45
CA ARG A 539 11.59 -4.95 13.52
C ARG A 539 11.06 -3.68 12.86
N ASN A 540 9.75 -3.43 12.82
CA ASN A 540 9.22 -2.45 11.84
C ASN A 540 9.40 -0.97 12.24
N GLY A 541 9.24 -0.56 13.50
CA GLY A 541 9.41 0.84 13.93
C GLY A 541 10.88 1.25 14.00
N LEU A 542 11.70 0.44 14.66
CA LEU A 542 13.14 0.67 14.80
C LEU A 542 13.86 0.53 13.46
N GLN A 543 13.41 -0.35 12.56
CA GLN A 543 13.90 -0.49 11.19
C GLN A 543 13.73 0.80 10.38
N ASN A 544 12.61 1.50 10.55
CA ASN A 544 12.39 2.79 9.88
C ASN A 544 13.34 3.88 10.41
N VAL A 545 13.59 3.89 11.72
CA VAL A 545 14.58 4.78 12.33
C VAL A 545 15.99 4.48 11.80
N GLU A 546 16.35 3.21 11.76
CA GLU A 546 17.63 2.74 11.24
C GLU A 546 17.84 3.12 9.76
N ASN A 547 16.84 2.83 8.91
CA ASN A 547 16.88 3.18 7.48
C ASN A 547 17.05 4.68 7.25
N ARG A 548 16.40 5.54 8.06
CA ARG A 548 16.54 7.00 7.98
C ARG A 548 17.94 7.46 8.37
N ILE A 549 18.53 6.85 9.38
CA ILE A 549 19.89 7.17 9.82
C ILE A 549 20.93 6.65 8.83
N MET A 550 20.75 5.44 8.31
CA MET A 550 21.60 4.90 7.23
C MET A 550 21.58 5.77 5.97
N ALA A 551 20.43 6.35 5.63
CA ALA A 551 20.32 7.29 4.50
C ALA A 551 21.18 8.54 4.67
N LEU A 552 21.50 8.90 5.91
CA LEU A 552 22.46 9.97 6.25
C LEU A 552 23.91 9.47 6.39
N LYS A 553 24.19 8.22 6.04
CA LYS A 553 25.47 7.54 6.28
C LYS A 553 25.83 7.51 7.78
N GLY A 554 24.83 7.42 8.62
CA GLY A 554 24.94 7.31 10.06
C GLY A 554 24.79 5.87 10.54
N THR A 555 25.00 5.68 11.83
CA THR A 555 24.81 4.41 12.55
C THR A 555 23.81 4.61 13.68
N LEU A 556 23.03 3.57 13.94
CA LEU A 556 22.10 3.48 15.05
C LEU A 556 22.43 2.22 15.84
N THR A 557 22.65 2.36 17.12
CA THR A 557 22.91 1.24 18.04
C THR A 557 21.90 1.27 19.17
N PHE A 558 21.43 0.08 19.58
CA PHE A 558 20.50 -0.09 20.68
C PHE A 558 21.15 -0.91 21.79
N ASP A 559 20.91 -0.52 23.04
CA ASP A 559 21.21 -1.31 24.22
C ASP A 559 19.96 -1.36 25.10
N THR A 560 19.43 -2.55 25.31
CA THR A 560 18.24 -2.76 26.14
C THR A 560 18.30 -4.12 26.80
N LYS A 561 17.90 -4.17 28.06
CA LYS A 561 17.69 -5.40 28.83
C LYS A 561 16.38 -5.28 29.59
N SER A 562 15.69 -6.39 29.77
CA SER A 562 14.43 -6.41 30.52
C SER A 562 14.63 -5.73 31.90
N ASN A 563 13.74 -4.79 32.22
CA ASN A 563 13.75 -3.97 33.43
C ASN A 563 15.01 -3.10 33.66
N LYS A 564 15.76 -2.77 32.62
CA LYS A 564 16.93 -1.86 32.69
C LYS A 564 16.85 -0.67 31.74
N GLY A 565 15.67 -0.36 31.24
CA GLY A 565 15.42 0.73 30.31
C GLY A 565 15.87 0.41 28.87
N PHE A 566 15.70 1.40 28.02
CA PHE A 566 16.08 1.33 26.61
C PHE A 566 17.06 2.47 26.30
N LYS A 567 18.14 2.16 25.59
CA LYS A 567 19.11 3.15 25.12
C LYS A 567 19.27 3.05 23.62
N ALA A 568 19.35 4.20 22.96
CA ALA A 568 19.65 4.30 21.53
C ALA A 568 20.72 5.37 21.31
N THR A 569 21.77 5.02 20.59
CA THR A 569 22.81 5.96 20.16
C THR A 569 22.73 6.13 18.65
N ILE A 570 22.54 7.35 18.22
CA ILE A 570 22.44 7.78 16.82
C ILE A 570 23.70 8.58 16.49
N LEU A 571 24.42 8.20 15.44
CA LEU A 571 25.64 8.88 15.02
C LEU A 571 25.60 9.10 13.51
N PHE A 572 25.77 10.32 13.04
CA PHE A 572 25.87 10.62 11.61
C PHE A 572 26.76 11.84 11.33
N PRO A 573 27.33 11.96 10.12
CA PRO A 573 28.20 13.10 9.76
C PRO A 573 27.39 14.40 9.67
N ILE A 574 28.01 15.50 10.16
CA ILE A 574 27.44 16.85 10.11
C ILE A 574 27.75 17.50 8.76
#